data_9b4a53bc42c90a4fabca48e0796e4f83
#
_entry.id   9b4a53bc42c90a4fabca48e0796e4f83
#
_cell.length_a   1.000
_cell.length_b   1.000
_cell.length_c   1.000
_cell.angle_alpha   90.00
_cell.angle_beta   90.00
_cell.angle_gamma   90.00
#
_symmetry.space_group_name_H-M   'P 1'
#
loop_
_entity.id
_entity.type
_entity.pdbx_description
1 polymer ?
#
loop_
_entity_poly.entity_id
_entity_poly.type
_entity_poly.pdbx_seq_one_letter_code
_entity_poly.pdbx_strand_id
1 'polypeptide(L)'
;MTNSTHHEIYDAFKKCDEQWIQRRRKIDTSSLFYTLTKCCIQERGVRHILRMDGEYNISSQAIHSARKKLPLGAFKEVNRYLHRGPHEPRVFAVDGSKVHVHPSFLNAGYKTRTNDKPVPRPAKRPLVMLSSMVDVRSKACVDFELTKHFNERTAAVSMLRSVQKDDTLVFDRGYYSKTLLQSVHDSKAFGVWRLKINAFRGTRSFFNSCQTEATCLILGVKARLLKYFIDGKTYVCLTNDPSLSRKGVKAMYASRWRVEESFKRLKSNLKLEKAHARTPALYIQEVEARVLLDTITLRLQRKSRESSYIYTLGTYVIHILRNVKTVSN
;
A
#
# COMPACT_ATOMS: atom_id res chain seq x y z
N MET A 1 -2.92 -27.84 -6.22
CA MET A 1 -2.24 -26.69 -5.62
C MET A 1 -3.09 -25.41 -5.54
N THR A 2 -4.22 -25.33 -6.21
CA THR A 2 -5.16 -24.18 -6.21
C THR A 2 -6.06 -24.11 -4.98
N ASN A 3 -6.44 -25.24 -4.34
CA ASN A 3 -7.39 -25.28 -3.24
C ASN A 3 -6.97 -24.47 -2.00
N SER A 4 -5.71 -24.55 -1.56
CA SER A 4 -5.25 -23.85 -0.34
C SER A 4 -5.37 -22.31 -0.43
N THR A 5 -5.07 -21.70 -1.59
CA THR A 5 -5.17 -20.23 -1.76
C THR A 5 -6.62 -19.78 -1.85
N HIS A 6 -7.49 -20.58 -2.46
CA HIS A 6 -8.92 -20.29 -2.50
C HIS A 6 -9.52 -20.27 -1.10
N HIS A 7 -9.19 -21.27 -0.26
CA HIS A 7 -9.65 -21.32 1.12
C HIS A 7 -9.15 -20.11 1.93
N GLU A 8 -7.87 -19.74 1.83
CA GLU A 8 -7.33 -18.56 2.52
C GLU A 8 -8.07 -17.27 2.14
N ILE A 9 -8.36 -17.07 0.84
CA ILE A 9 -9.09 -15.91 0.34
C ILE A 9 -10.54 -15.94 0.82
N TYR A 10 -11.20 -17.10 0.72
CA TYR A 10 -12.58 -17.30 1.18
C TYR A 10 -12.70 -17.02 2.67
N ASP A 11 -11.84 -17.60 3.50
CA ASP A 11 -11.83 -17.40 4.95
C ASP A 11 -11.61 -15.94 5.33
N ALA A 12 -10.75 -15.23 4.59
CA ALA A 12 -10.52 -13.82 4.80
C ALA A 12 -11.77 -12.96 4.54
N PHE A 13 -12.53 -13.27 3.48
CA PHE A 13 -13.81 -12.61 3.18
C PHE A 13 -14.87 -12.95 4.20
N LYS A 14 -14.99 -14.23 4.58
CA LYS A 14 -15.96 -14.70 5.58
C LYS A 14 -15.76 -14.00 6.92
N LYS A 15 -14.53 -13.89 7.41
CA LYS A 15 -14.22 -13.14 8.63
C LYS A 15 -14.57 -11.65 8.53
N CYS A 16 -14.45 -11.06 7.35
CA CYS A 16 -14.90 -9.69 7.14
C CYS A 16 -16.43 -9.61 7.20
N ASP A 17 -17.15 -10.57 6.60
CA ASP A 17 -18.61 -10.60 6.59
C ASP A 17 -19.19 -10.72 8.00
N GLU A 18 -18.59 -11.50 8.90
CA GLU A 18 -18.97 -11.65 10.31
C GLU A 18 -19.02 -10.31 11.06
N GLN A 19 -18.28 -9.30 10.61
CA GLN A 19 -18.22 -7.99 11.25
C GLN A 19 -19.38 -7.05 10.90
N TRP A 20 -20.04 -7.22 9.75
CA TRP A 20 -21.05 -6.27 9.28
C TRP A 20 -22.32 -6.87 8.72
N ILE A 21 -22.37 -8.18 8.42
CA ILE A 21 -23.55 -8.89 7.94
C ILE A 21 -24.31 -9.46 9.12
N GLN A 22 -25.39 -8.79 9.54
CA GLN A 22 -26.27 -9.27 10.60
C GLN A 22 -27.35 -10.27 10.14
N ARG A 23 -27.62 -10.31 8.84
CA ARG A 23 -28.63 -11.19 8.24
C ARG A 23 -28.11 -11.74 6.92
N ARG A 24 -28.50 -12.97 6.54
CA ARG A 24 -28.14 -13.53 5.23
C ARG A 24 -28.54 -12.57 4.12
N ARG A 25 -27.57 -12.13 3.32
CA ARG A 25 -27.74 -11.16 2.23
C ARG A 25 -27.27 -11.76 0.92
N LYS A 26 -27.90 -11.30 -0.20
CA LYS A 26 -27.44 -11.64 -1.56
C LYS A 26 -26.12 -10.98 -1.95
N ILE A 27 -25.69 -9.95 -1.21
CA ILE A 27 -24.46 -9.18 -1.50
C ILE A 27 -23.62 -9.20 -0.21
N ASP A 28 -22.52 -9.89 -0.27
CA ASP A 28 -21.48 -10.00 0.75
C ASP A 28 -20.21 -9.23 0.34
N THR A 29 -19.16 -9.26 1.15
CA THR A 29 -17.89 -8.59 0.88
C THR A 29 -17.24 -9.16 -0.37
N SER A 30 -17.31 -10.46 -0.61
CA SER A 30 -16.72 -11.11 -1.79
C SER A 30 -17.40 -10.67 -3.09
N SER A 31 -18.72 -10.57 -3.10
CA SER A 31 -19.52 -10.07 -4.25
C SER A 31 -19.21 -8.62 -4.58
N LEU A 32 -19.07 -7.77 -3.53
CA LEU A 32 -18.66 -6.38 -3.72
C LEU A 32 -17.25 -6.28 -4.27
N PHE A 33 -16.32 -7.07 -3.73
CA PHE A 33 -14.94 -7.11 -4.22
C PHE A 33 -14.88 -7.55 -5.68
N TYR A 34 -15.57 -8.64 -6.04
CA TYR A 34 -15.67 -9.12 -7.40
C TYR A 34 -16.19 -8.05 -8.37
N THR A 35 -17.30 -7.39 -8.00
CA THR A 35 -17.88 -6.31 -8.80
C THR A 35 -16.90 -5.16 -9.01
N LEU A 36 -16.25 -4.69 -7.93
CA LEU A 36 -15.27 -3.60 -8.03
C LEU A 36 -14.02 -4.00 -8.83
N THR A 37 -13.59 -5.24 -8.71
CA THR A 37 -12.48 -5.80 -9.48
C THR A 37 -12.79 -5.81 -10.98
N LYS A 38 -13.98 -6.25 -11.36
CA LYS A 38 -14.43 -6.21 -12.75
C LYS A 38 -14.53 -4.78 -13.28
N CYS A 39 -15.07 -3.86 -12.48
CA CYS A 39 -15.09 -2.43 -12.84
C CYS A 39 -13.68 -1.90 -13.11
N CYS A 40 -12.70 -2.32 -12.30
CA CYS A 40 -11.31 -1.93 -12.46
C CYS A 40 -10.69 -2.49 -13.75
N ILE A 41 -10.81 -3.81 -13.98
CA ILE A 41 -10.16 -4.50 -15.11
C ILE A 41 -10.79 -4.07 -16.43
N GLN A 42 -12.10 -3.95 -16.51
CA GLN A 42 -12.82 -3.59 -17.72
C GLN A 42 -12.94 -2.07 -17.93
N GLU A 43 -12.46 -1.26 -16.99
CA GLU A 43 -12.60 0.21 -17.00
C GLU A 43 -14.05 0.67 -17.21
N ARG A 44 -15.03 -0.06 -16.63
CA ARG A 44 -16.48 0.18 -16.77
C ARG A 44 -17.16 0.36 -15.40
N GLY A 45 -18.23 1.14 -15.38
CA GLY A 45 -19.02 1.33 -14.16
C GLY A 45 -19.88 0.12 -13.79
N VAL A 46 -20.32 0.06 -12.52
CA VAL A 46 -21.12 -1.04 -11.94
C VAL A 46 -22.32 -1.43 -12.82
N ARG A 47 -23.07 -0.44 -13.32
CA ARG A 47 -24.24 -0.71 -14.16
C ARG A 47 -23.91 -1.50 -15.43
N HIS A 48 -22.77 -1.18 -16.08
CA HIS A 48 -22.30 -1.88 -17.27
C HIS A 48 -21.89 -3.31 -16.95
N ILE A 49 -21.13 -3.50 -15.86
CA ILE A 49 -20.66 -4.82 -15.43
C ILE A 49 -21.84 -5.75 -15.14
N LEU A 50 -22.85 -5.27 -14.41
CA LEU A 50 -24.04 -6.09 -14.09
C LEU A 50 -24.86 -6.49 -15.32
N ARG A 51 -24.89 -5.64 -16.36
CA ARG A 51 -25.54 -5.99 -17.63
C ARG A 51 -24.79 -7.06 -18.40
N MET A 52 -23.45 -6.98 -18.42
CA MET A 52 -22.61 -7.92 -19.17
C MET A 52 -22.55 -9.30 -18.51
N ASP A 53 -22.61 -9.36 -17.18
CA ASP A 53 -22.47 -10.62 -16.45
C ASP A 53 -23.74 -11.51 -16.51
N GLY A 54 -24.92 -10.92 -16.82
CA GLY A 54 -26.18 -11.67 -17.00
C GLY A 54 -26.64 -12.54 -15.81
N GLU A 55 -25.68 -12.89 -14.96
CA GLU A 55 -25.84 -13.85 -13.85
C GLU A 55 -26.43 -13.21 -12.58
N TYR A 56 -26.62 -11.88 -12.57
CA TYR A 56 -27.02 -11.15 -11.38
C TYR A 56 -28.41 -10.57 -11.50
N ASN A 57 -29.35 -11.14 -10.81
CA ASN A 57 -30.62 -10.48 -10.52
C ASN A 57 -30.45 -9.42 -9.41
N ILE A 58 -29.41 -8.57 -9.56
CA ILE A 58 -29.03 -7.54 -8.58
C ILE A 58 -28.92 -6.19 -9.31
N SER A 59 -29.61 -5.18 -8.78
CA SER A 59 -29.59 -3.83 -9.35
C SER A 59 -28.29 -3.08 -8.97
N SER A 60 -27.89 -2.10 -9.79
CA SER A 60 -26.77 -1.22 -9.47
C SER A 60 -27.01 -0.41 -8.18
N GLN A 61 -28.27 -0.07 -7.87
CA GLN A 61 -28.64 0.58 -6.62
C GLN A 61 -28.37 -0.32 -5.41
N ALA A 62 -28.67 -1.62 -5.52
CA ALA A 62 -28.39 -2.59 -4.45
C ALA A 62 -26.88 -2.68 -4.14
N ILE A 63 -26.04 -2.73 -5.20
CA ILE A 63 -24.57 -2.69 -5.03
C ILE A 63 -24.14 -1.38 -4.37
N HIS A 64 -24.63 -0.22 -4.80
CA HIS A 64 -24.28 1.06 -4.19
C HIS A 64 -24.75 1.16 -2.73
N SER A 65 -25.92 0.63 -2.41
CA SER A 65 -26.44 0.58 -1.03
C SER A 65 -25.59 -0.36 -0.15
N ALA A 66 -25.18 -1.51 -0.66
CA ALA A 66 -24.28 -2.43 0.04
C ALA A 66 -22.91 -1.81 0.29
N ARG A 67 -22.32 -1.13 -0.71
CA ARG A 67 -21.06 -0.38 -0.57
C ARG A 67 -21.11 0.69 0.54
N LYS A 68 -22.23 1.38 0.72
CA LYS A 68 -22.39 2.38 1.79
C LYS A 68 -22.45 1.74 3.19
N LYS A 69 -22.84 0.47 3.28
CA LYS A 69 -22.93 -0.29 4.53
C LYS A 69 -21.65 -1.04 4.86
N LEU A 70 -20.80 -1.30 3.86
CA LEU A 70 -19.51 -1.94 4.06
C LEU A 70 -18.64 -1.04 4.94
N PRO A 71 -18.06 -1.56 6.04
CA PRO A 71 -17.15 -0.78 6.88
C PRO A 71 -15.97 -0.23 6.07
N LEU A 72 -15.56 1.00 6.38
CA LEU A 72 -14.31 1.54 5.84
C LEU A 72 -13.15 0.66 6.32
N GLY A 73 -12.27 0.30 5.42
CA GLY A 73 -11.14 -0.60 5.71
C GLY A 73 -11.48 -2.09 5.52
N ALA A 74 -12.67 -2.47 5.12
CA ALA A 74 -13.07 -3.87 4.97
C ALA A 74 -12.11 -4.66 4.06
N PHE A 75 -11.82 -4.18 2.85
CA PHE A 75 -10.87 -4.85 1.97
C PHE A 75 -9.42 -4.73 2.45
N LYS A 76 -9.11 -3.68 3.20
CA LYS A 76 -7.81 -3.50 3.85
C LYS A 76 -7.58 -4.55 4.94
N GLU A 77 -8.62 -4.90 5.71
CA GLU A 77 -8.55 -5.99 6.69
C GLU A 77 -8.42 -7.35 6.02
N VAL A 78 -9.16 -7.62 4.93
CA VAL A 78 -8.95 -8.83 4.12
C VAL A 78 -7.51 -8.89 3.61
N ASN A 79 -6.96 -7.78 3.12
CA ASN A 79 -5.57 -7.71 2.68
C ASN A 79 -4.58 -8.03 3.81
N ARG A 80 -4.78 -7.46 5.00
CA ARG A 80 -3.94 -7.74 6.17
C ARG A 80 -4.04 -9.21 6.60
N TYR A 81 -5.24 -9.79 6.59
CA TYR A 81 -5.42 -11.21 6.89
C TYR A 81 -4.58 -12.09 5.97
N LEU A 82 -4.56 -11.80 4.67
CA LEU A 82 -3.74 -12.51 3.71
C LEU A 82 -2.23 -12.35 3.97
N HIS A 83 -1.79 -11.31 4.68
CA HIS A 83 -0.40 -11.12 5.06
C HIS A 83 -0.03 -11.71 6.43
N ARG A 84 -0.99 -12.32 7.16
CA ARG A 84 -0.72 -13.06 8.39
C ARG A 84 -0.10 -14.40 8.04
N GLY A 85 0.94 -14.75 8.77
CA GLY A 85 1.68 -16.01 8.62
C GLY A 85 2.62 -16.20 9.81
N PRO A 86 3.39 -17.29 9.87
CA PRO A 86 4.47 -17.43 10.84
C PRO A 86 5.36 -16.19 10.80
N HIS A 87 5.75 -15.71 11.98
CA HIS A 87 6.53 -14.48 12.07
C HIS A 87 7.98 -14.76 11.62
N GLU A 88 8.28 -14.33 10.40
CA GLU A 88 9.64 -14.14 9.92
C GLU A 88 9.87 -12.64 9.76
N PRO A 89 10.99 -12.08 10.25
CA PRO A 89 11.31 -10.67 10.06
C PRO A 89 11.24 -10.27 8.59
N ARG A 90 10.50 -9.20 8.29
CA ARG A 90 10.25 -8.72 6.93
C ARG A 90 10.93 -7.39 6.69
N VAL A 91 11.19 -7.10 5.44
CA VAL A 91 11.68 -5.80 5.01
C VAL A 91 10.58 -5.08 4.23
N PHE A 92 10.22 -3.89 4.67
CA PHE A 92 9.22 -3.05 4.03
C PHE A 92 9.85 -1.83 3.39
N ALA A 93 9.51 -1.59 2.13
CA ALA A 93 9.75 -0.32 1.46
C ALA A 93 8.56 0.61 1.69
N VAL A 94 8.81 1.83 2.18
CA VAL A 94 7.78 2.83 2.46
C VAL A 94 8.01 4.06 1.60
N ASP A 95 6.97 4.48 0.85
CA ASP A 95 7.01 5.68 0.04
C ASP A 95 5.61 6.24 -0.22
N GLY A 96 5.54 7.47 -0.73
CA GLY A 96 4.30 8.15 -1.08
C GLY A 96 4.20 8.47 -2.57
N SER A 97 3.00 8.38 -3.12
CA SER A 97 2.73 8.78 -4.50
C SER A 97 1.45 9.59 -4.59
N LYS A 98 1.51 10.67 -5.36
CA LYS A 98 0.33 11.51 -5.66
C LYS A 98 -0.53 10.81 -6.69
N VAL A 99 -1.84 10.83 -6.46
CA VAL A 99 -2.85 10.22 -7.33
C VAL A 99 -3.91 11.26 -7.65
N HIS A 100 -4.24 11.41 -8.92
CA HIS A 100 -5.34 12.26 -9.35
C HIS A 100 -6.70 11.60 -9.05
N VAL A 101 -7.62 12.39 -8.50
CA VAL A 101 -8.97 11.95 -8.17
C VAL A 101 -10.02 12.76 -8.93
N HIS A 102 -11.29 12.36 -8.82
CA HIS A 102 -12.39 13.02 -9.51
C HIS A 102 -12.55 14.49 -9.06
N PRO A 103 -12.91 15.44 -9.95
CA PRO A 103 -13.07 16.85 -9.61
C PRO A 103 -14.01 17.14 -8.43
N SER A 104 -15.03 16.29 -8.19
CA SER A 104 -15.94 16.42 -7.04
C SER A 104 -15.25 16.40 -5.68
N PHE A 105 -14.00 15.93 -5.61
CA PHE A 105 -13.20 15.94 -4.37
C PHE A 105 -12.78 17.35 -3.93
N LEU A 106 -12.83 18.33 -4.82
CA LEU A 106 -12.63 19.74 -4.45
C LEU A 106 -13.63 20.16 -3.38
N ASN A 107 -14.90 19.73 -3.49
CA ASN A 107 -15.96 20.02 -2.50
C ASN A 107 -15.69 19.35 -1.13
N ALA A 108 -14.85 18.32 -1.09
CA ALA A 108 -14.40 17.65 0.14
C ALA A 108 -13.05 18.20 0.66
N GLY A 109 -12.60 19.34 0.13
CA GLY A 109 -11.39 20.04 0.57
C GLY A 109 -10.07 19.43 0.07
N TYR A 110 -10.10 18.61 -0.98
CA TYR A 110 -8.88 18.14 -1.63
C TYR A 110 -8.32 19.23 -2.54
N LYS A 111 -6.98 19.38 -2.55
CA LYS A 111 -6.30 20.41 -3.32
C LYS A 111 -5.79 19.88 -4.67
N THR A 112 -5.68 20.75 -5.66
CA THR A 112 -5.10 20.41 -6.97
C THR A 112 -3.57 20.43 -6.96
N ARG A 113 -2.96 20.92 -5.88
CA ARG A 113 -1.51 21.13 -5.73
C ARG A 113 -1.03 20.77 -4.34
N THR A 114 0.26 20.50 -4.23
CA THR A 114 0.95 20.23 -2.97
C THR A 114 1.61 21.47 -2.35
N ASN A 115 1.74 22.54 -3.13
CA ASN A 115 2.39 23.81 -2.72
C ASN A 115 1.52 24.97 -3.21
N ASP A 116 1.51 26.07 -2.48
CA ASP A 116 0.76 27.28 -2.80
C ASP A 116 1.47 28.20 -3.84
N LYS A 117 2.48 27.68 -4.56
CA LYS A 117 3.16 28.45 -5.61
C LYS A 117 2.23 28.71 -6.80
N PRO A 118 2.15 29.94 -7.29
CA PRO A 118 1.35 30.24 -8.48
C PRO A 118 1.88 29.47 -9.70
N VAL A 119 0.97 28.97 -10.52
CA VAL A 119 1.28 28.32 -11.80
C VAL A 119 0.37 28.89 -12.90
N PRO A 120 0.89 29.06 -14.11
CA PRO A 120 0.15 29.65 -15.22
C PRO A 120 -1.13 28.90 -15.59
N ARG A 121 -1.19 27.57 -15.36
CA ARG A 121 -2.36 26.74 -15.62
C ARG A 121 -2.67 25.86 -14.40
N PRO A 122 -3.75 26.15 -13.66
CA PRO A 122 -4.15 25.32 -12.54
C PRO A 122 -4.56 23.92 -13.00
N ALA A 123 -4.06 22.88 -12.31
CA ALA A 123 -4.51 21.52 -12.57
C ALA A 123 -6.01 21.41 -12.25
N LYS A 124 -6.79 20.87 -13.19
CA LYS A 124 -8.25 20.72 -13.05
C LYS A 124 -8.66 19.58 -12.10
N ARG A 125 -7.74 18.67 -11.77
CA ARG A 125 -8.02 17.48 -10.96
C ARG A 125 -7.33 17.57 -9.62
N PRO A 126 -8.06 17.34 -8.51
CA PRO A 126 -7.45 17.30 -7.19
C PRO A 126 -6.58 16.07 -7.00
N LEU A 127 -5.74 16.11 -5.97
CA LEU A 127 -4.77 15.10 -5.62
C LEU A 127 -5.08 14.49 -4.26
N VAL A 128 -4.78 13.21 -4.13
CA VAL A 128 -4.65 12.49 -2.86
C VAL A 128 -3.24 11.94 -2.77
N MET A 129 -2.67 11.88 -1.56
CA MET A 129 -1.44 11.16 -1.30
C MET A 129 -1.78 9.72 -0.96
N LEU A 130 -1.25 8.78 -1.72
CA LEU A 130 -1.23 7.35 -1.40
C LEU A 130 0.16 7.03 -0.84
N SER A 131 0.26 6.81 0.47
CA SER A 131 1.46 6.27 1.12
C SER A 131 1.30 4.77 1.26
N SER A 132 2.29 4.00 0.82
CA SER A 132 2.25 2.54 0.80
C SER A 132 3.44 1.93 1.52
N MET A 133 3.18 0.83 2.21
CA MET A 133 4.17 -0.05 2.84
C MET A 133 4.16 -1.39 2.10
N VAL A 134 5.23 -1.68 1.38
CA VAL A 134 5.35 -2.82 0.47
C VAL A 134 6.39 -3.80 1.02
N ASP A 135 6.00 -5.04 1.20
CA ASP A 135 6.93 -6.12 1.54
C ASP A 135 7.86 -6.38 0.33
N VAL A 136 9.15 -6.22 0.56
CA VAL A 136 10.19 -6.35 -0.47
C VAL A 136 10.22 -7.75 -1.09
N ARG A 137 9.99 -8.79 -0.30
CA ARG A 137 10.03 -10.20 -0.73
C ARG A 137 8.80 -10.56 -1.58
N SER A 138 7.61 -10.21 -1.09
CA SER A 138 6.36 -10.51 -1.80
C SER A 138 6.02 -9.49 -2.88
N LYS A 139 6.59 -8.30 -2.83
CA LYS A 139 6.28 -7.13 -3.67
C LYS A 139 4.84 -6.61 -3.48
N ALA A 140 4.10 -7.15 -2.53
CA ALA A 140 2.71 -6.80 -2.25
C ALA A 140 2.63 -5.64 -1.26
N CYS A 141 1.64 -4.77 -1.43
CA CYS A 141 1.33 -3.71 -0.50
C CYS A 141 0.62 -4.29 0.73
N VAL A 142 1.30 -4.26 1.89
CA VAL A 142 0.77 -4.80 3.16
C VAL A 142 -0.17 -3.83 3.83
N ASP A 143 0.18 -2.55 3.83
CA ASP A 143 -0.64 -1.48 4.38
C ASP A 143 -0.46 -0.20 3.57
N PHE A 144 -1.44 0.70 3.61
CA PHE A 144 -1.38 2.00 2.94
C PHE A 144 -2.27 3.02 3.65
N GLU A 145 -1.99 4.30 3.41
CA GLU A 145 -2.82 5.41 3.85
C GLU A 145 -3.14 6.36 2.69
N LEU A 146 -4.38 6.84 2.68
CA LEU A 146 -4.85 7.87 1.75
C LEU A 146 -5.08 9.16 2.52
N THR A 147 -4.30 10.19 2.22
CA THR A 147 -4.40 11.47 2.91
C THR A 147 -4.59 12.63 1.93
N LYS A 148 -5.41 13.62 2.32
CA LYS A 148 -5.53 14.89 1.62
C LYS A 148 -4.42 15.89 1.97
N HIS A 149 -3.73 15.61 3.08
CA HIS A 149 -2.64 16.44 3.61
C HIS A 149 -1.31 15.78 3.31
N PHE A 150 -0.63 15.96 2.32
CA PHE A 150 0.62 15.35 1.85
C PHE A 150 1.72 15.12 2.92
N ASN A 151 1.32 14.60 4.08
CA ASN A 151 2.21 14.30 5.20
C ASN A 151 2.56 12.80 5.23
N GLU A 152 3.62 12.45 4.51
CA GLU A 152 4.09 11.07 4.38
C GLU A 152 4.57 10.47 5.72
N ARG A 153 5.11 11.31 6.62
CA ARG A 153 5.62 10.84 7.92
C ARG A 153 4.48 10.40 8.84
N THR A 154 3.40 11.18 8.91
CA THR A 154 2.20 10.79 9.67
C THR A 154 1.58 9.51 9.12
N ALA A 155 1.50 9.38 7.79
CA ALA A 155 1.02 8.16 7.16
C ALA A 155 1.91 6.96 7.49
N ALA A 156 3.25 7.13 7.51
CA ALA A 156 4.17 6.07 7.90
C ALA A 156 3.95 5.62 9.35
N VAL A 157 3.75 6.56 10.29
CA VAL A 157 3.43 6.23 11.70
C VAL A 157 2.13 5.43 11.79
N SER A 158 1.08 5.82 11.05
CA SER A 158 -0.20 5.08 11.04
C SER A 158 -0.06 3.64 10.54
N MET A 159 0.85 3.38 9.60
CA MET A 159 1.09 2.04 9.06
C MET A 159 1.90 1.14 10.00
N LEU A 160 2.54 1.67 11.06
CA LEU A 160 3.29 0.85 12.03
C LEU A 160 2.42 -0.19 12.74
N ARG A 161 1.10 -0.02 12.78
CA ARG A 161 0.15 -1.04 13.29
C ARG A 161 0.23 -2.40 12.55
N SER A 162 0.79 -2.42 11.34
CA SER A 162 0.97 -3.63 10.53
C SER A 162 2.41 -4.19 10.59
N VAL A 163 3.26 -3.56 11.39
CA VAL A 163 4.66 -3.93 11.60
C VAL A 163 4.76 -4.82 12.85
N GLN A 164 5.62 -5.80 12.79
CA GLN A 164 5.90 -6.71 13.90
C GLN A 164 7.33 -6.48 14.41
N LYS A 165 7.63 -7.04 15.59
CA LYS A 165 8.97 -7.04 16.17
C LYS A 165 9.98 -7.57 15.13
N ASP A 166 11.15 -6.95 15.07
CA ASP A 166 12.29 -7.29 14.20
C ASP A 166 12.04 -7.07 12.69
N ASP A 167 10.85 -6.58 12.28
CA ASP A 167 10.64 -6.08 10.92
C ASP A 167 11.52 -4.85 10.64
N THR A 168 11.94 -4.64 9.40
CA THR A 168 12.74 -3.50 8.98
C THR A 168 11.99 -2.63 7.98
N LEU A 169 11.95 -1.31 8.21
CA LEU A 169 11.33 -0.34 7.30
C LEU A 169 12.41 0.49 6.61
N VAL A 170 12.31 0.62 5.29
CA VAL A 170 13.26 1.38 4.46
C VAL A 170 12.57 2.63 3.93
N PHE A 171 13.15 3.79 4.25
CA PHE A 171 12.58 5.11 3.97
C PHE A 171 13.50 5.97 3.09
N ASP A 172 12.90 6.78 2.21
CA ASP A 172 13.65 7.82 1.50
C ASP A 172 13.98 9.01 2.43
N ARG A 173 14.84 9.89 1.94
CA ARG A 173 15.37 11.09 2.64
C ARG A 173 14.30 12.07 3.13
N GLY A 174 13.08 12.01 2.59
CA GLY A 174 11.94 12.83 3.01
C GLY A 174 11.34 12.41 4.34
N TYR A 175 11.49 11.16 4.70
CA TYR A 175 10.81 10.55 5.84
C TYR A 175 11.49 10.78 7.19
N TYR A 176 12.79 11.03 7.21
CA TYR A 176 13.48 11.16 8.50
C TYR A 176 12.83 12.23 9.38
N SER A 177 12.45 11.82 10.57
CA SER A 177 12.11 12.68 11.71
C SER A 177 12.42 11.94 13.00
N LYS A 178 12.69 12.70 14.07
CA LYS A 178 12.94 12.12 15.40
C LYS A 178 11.73 11.31 15.89
N THR A 179 10.51 11.82 15.67
CA THR A 179 9.26 11.15 16.03
C THR A 179 9.10 9.81 15.31
N LEU A 180 9.33 9.76 14.00
CA LEU A 180 9.21 8.50 13.25
C LEU A 180 10.28 7.48 13.68
N LEU A 181 11.52 7.92 13.93
CA LEU A 181 12.57 7.06 14.49
C LEU A 181 12.12 6.45 15.83
N GLN A 182 11.60 7.29 16.74
CA GLN A 182 11.09 6.84 18.04
C GLN A 182 9.95 5.84 17.86
N SER A 183 8.94 6.17 17.01
CA SER A 183 7.78 5.30 16.79
C SER A 183 8.17 3.92 16.21
N VAL A 184 9.16 3.87 15.30
CA VAL A 184 9.70 2.60 14.79
C VAL A 184 10.41 1.81 15.89
N HIS A 185 11.20 2.48 16.72
CA HIS A 185 11.88 1.86 17.85
C HIS A 185 10.90 1.29 18.88
N ASP A 186 9.86 2.05 19.23
CA ASP A 186 8.82 1.66 20.19
C ASP A 186 8.00 0.46 19.68
N SER A 187 7.88 0.31 18.37
CA SER A 187 7.28 -0.85 17.71
C SER A 187 8.21 -2.09 17.75
N LYS A 188 9.39 -2.00 18.36
CA LYS A 188 10.43 -3.04 18.38
C LYS A 188 10.89 -3.47 16.99
N ALA A 189 10.81 -2.54 16.03
CA ALA A 189 11.20 -2.71 14.65
C ALA A 189 12.47 -1.91 14.33
N PHE A 190 13.05 -2.20 13.20
CA PHE A 190 14.22 -1.49 12.68
C PHE A 190 13.83 -0.55 11.54
N GLY A 191 14.59 0.54 11.41
CA GLY A 191 14.43 1.48 10.32
C GLY A 191 15.74 1.77 9.62
N VAL A 192 15.66 2.03 8.33
CA VAL A 192 16.76 2.52 7.50
C VAL A 192 16.30 3.77 6.79
N TRP A 193 16.83 4.93 7.16
CA TRP A 193 16.51 6.23 6.55
C TRP A 193 17.68 6.75 5.75
N ARG A 194 17.50 6.98 4.48
CA ARG A 194 18.44 7.83 3.73
C ARG A 194 18.36 9.24 4.28
N LEU A 195 19.50 9.86 4.55
CA LEU A 195 19.56 11.21 5.12
C LEU A 195 19.85 12.29 4.07
N LYS A 196 19.28 13.48 4.33
CA LYS A 196 19.76 14.73 3.74
C LYS A 196 21.02 15.19 4.50
N ILE A 197 21.90 15.95 3.85
CA ILE A 197 23.12 16.47 4.47
C ILE A 197 22.85 17.31 5.73
N ASN A 198 21.67 17.94 5.81
CA ASN A 198 21.21 18.76 6.93
C ASN A 198 20.08 18.08 7.73
N ALA A 199 20.08 16.76 7.86
CA ALA A 199 18.97 16.04 8.52
C ALA A 199 18.89 16.39 10.04
N PHE A 200 20.03 16.52 10.70
CA PHE A 200 20.16 16.99 12.09
C PHE A 200 21.60 17.48 12.36
N ARG A 201 21.83 18.05 13.57
CA ARG A 201 23.16 18.54 13.98
C ARG A 201 24.19 17.42 13.89
N GLY A 202 25.32 17.69 13.26
CA GLY A 202 26.42 16.71 13.05
C GLY A 202 26.31 15.89 11.75
N THR A 203 25.15 15.81 11.11
CA THR A 203 24.99 15.05 9.85
C THR A 203 25.93 15.60 8.76
N ARG A 204 26.02 16.92 8.61
CA ARG A 204 26.91 17.56 7.62
C ARG A 204 28.38 17.22 7.88
N SER A 205 28.84 17.31 9.13
CA SER A 205 30.22 16.95 9.50
C SER A 205 30.53 15.50 9.17
N PHE A 206 29.58 14.59 9.46
CA PHE A 206 29.73 13.18 9.10
C PHE A 206 29.77 12.97 7.58
N PHE A 207 28.93 13.66 6.80
CA PHE A 207 28.99 13.58 5.32
C PHE A 207 30.37 13.94 4.79
N ASN A 208 31.00 14.99 5.36
CA ASN A 208 32.27 15.54 4.90
C ASN A 208 33.51 14.84 5.54
N SER A 209 33.33 14.03 6.57
CA SER A 209 34.44 13.32 7.23
C SER A 209 34.91 12.12 6.41
N CYS A 210 36.05 11.56 6.72
CA CYS A 210 36.54 10.28 6.22
C CYS A 210 35.89 9.08 6.91
N GLN A 211 35.16 9.29 8.03
CA GLN A 211 34.47 8.23 8.75
C GLN A 211 33.38 7.60 7.89
N THR A 212 33.27 6.29 7.93
CA THR A 212 32.25 5.53 7.21
C THR A 212 31.12 5.04 8.12
N GLU A 213 31.32 5.12 9.43
CA GLU A 213 30.36 4.77 10.47
C GLU A 213 30.50 5.70 11.67
N ALA A 214 29.36 6.03 12.30
CA ALA A 214 29.30 6.74 13.57
C ALA A 214 28.05 6.33 14.34
N THR A 215 28.13 6.37 15.67
CA THR A 215 26.96 6.15 16.54
C THR A 215 26.45 7.47 17.07
N CYS A 216 25.14 7.61 17.19
CA CYS A 216 24.48 8.78 17.78
C CYS A 216 23.31 8.35 18.65
N LEU A 217 22.93 9.23 19.59
CA LEU A 217 21.76 9.06 20.44
C LEU A 217 20.72 10.12 20.05
N ILE A 218 19.51 9.68 19.67
CA ILE A 218 18.42 10.55 19.23
C ILE A 218 17.16 10.20 20.02
N LEU A 219 16.69 11.09 20.88
CA LEU A 219 15.56 10.85 21.80
C LEU A 219 15.71 9.53 22.62
N GLY A 220 16.91 9.21 23.07
CA GLY A 220 17.18 7.96 23.79
C GLY A 220 17.38 6.73 22.89
N VAL A 221 17.08 6.82 21.59
CA VAL A 221 17.32 5.73 20.64
C VAL A 221 18.77 5.73 20.19
N LYS A 222 19.48 4.62 20.43
CA LYS A 222 20.82 4.40 19.89
C LYS A 222 20.70 4.12 18.39
N ALA A 223 21.30 4.96 17.58
CA ALA A 223 21.28 4.86 16.12
C ALA A 223 22.68 4.95 15.54
N ARG A 224 22.85 4.43 14.33
CA ARG A 224 24.13 4.39 13.61
C ARG A 224 23.97 5.14 12.30
N LEU A 225 24.97 5.91 11.96
CA LEU A 225 25.16 6.53 10.65
C LEU A 225 26.08 5.62 9.84
N LEU A 226 25.64 5.19 8.67
CA LEU A 226 26.40 4.33 7.76
C LEU A 226 26.57 5.05 6.42
N LYS A 227 27.83 5.25 6.02
CA LYS A 227 28.20 5.93 4.77
C LYS A 227 28.61 4.90 3.71
N TYR A 228 28.11 5.08 2.49
CA TYR A 228 28.54 4.30 1.32
C TYR A 228 28.56 5.16 0.06
N PHE A 229 29.19 4.64 -0.98
CA PHE A 229 29.39 5.36 -2.24
C PHE A 229 28.76 4.60 -3.39
N ILE A 230 28.14 5.33 -4.32
CA ILE A 230 27.64 4.81 -5.60
C ILE A 230 27.98 5.87 -6.66
N ASP A 231 28.68 5.48 -7.70
CA ASP A 231 29.07 6.34 -8.84
C ASP A 231 29.66 7.69 -8.39
N GLY A 232 30.61 7.65 -7.46
CA GLY A 232 31.27 8.82 -6.90
C GLY A 232 30.42 9.69 -5.96
N LYS A 233 29.12 9.35 -5.76
CA LYS A 233 28.22 10.08 -4.85
C LYS A 233 28.19 9.47 -3.46
N THR A 234 28.25 10.33 -2.45
CA THR A 234 28.13 9.95 -1.04
C THR A 234 26.67 9.78 -0.62
N TYR A 235 26.39 8.65 0.01
CA TYR A 235 25.11 8.35 0.63
C TYR A 235 25.29 8.05 2.12
N VAL A 236 24.42 8.59 2.94
CA VAL A 236 24.39 8.31 4.38
C VAL A 236 23.00 7.80 4.75
N CYS A 237 22.97 6.67 5.42
CA CYS A 237 21.77 6.15 6.05
C CYS A 237 21.90 6.18 7.58
N LEU A 238 20.79 6.45 8.24
CA LEU A 238 20.58 6.24 9.66
C LEU A 238 19.88 4.90 9.85
N THR A 239 20.26 4.15 10.88
CA THR A 239 19.55 2.93 11.29
C THR A 239 19.61 2.76 12.81
N ASN A 240 18.54 2.21 13.41
CA ASN A 240 18.53 1.73 14.79
C ASN A 240 18.82 0.22 14.90
N ASP A 241 19.12 -0.45 13.79
CA ASP A 241 19.57 -1.84 13.79
C ASP A 241 21.06 -1.91 14.15
N PRO A 242 21.43 -2.53 15.30
CA PRO A 242 22.83 -2.64 15.72
C PRO A 242 23.62 -3.63 14.86
N SER A 243 22.96 -4.56 14.17
CA SER A 243 23.60 -5.64 13.42
C SER A 243 23.83 -5.30 11.94
N LEU A 244 23.12 -4.30 11.40
CA LEU A 244 23.15 -3.98 9.98
C LEU A 244 24.52 -3.46 9.53
N SER A 245 25.19 -4.19 8.64
CA SER A 245 26.48 -3.78 8.10
C SER A 245 26.34 -2.69 7.04
N ARG A 246 27.45 -1.97 6.77
CA ARG A 246 27.51 -0.99 5.68
C ARG A 246 27.19 -1.58 4.30
N LYS A 247 27.61 -2.82 4.02
CA LYS A 247 27.24 -3.54 2.79
C LYS A 247 25.76 -3.88 2.80
N GLY A 248 25.23 -4.32 3.94
CA GLY A 248 23.81 -4.64 4.14
C GLY A 248 22.91 -3.41 3.93
N VAL A 249 23.27 -2.23 4.46
CA VAL A 249 22.47 -1.01 4.32
C VAL A 249 22.34 -0.56 2.87
N LYS A 250 23.40 -0.71 2.06
CA LYS A 250 23.37 -0.40 0.62
C LYS A 250 22.37 -1.30 -0.11
N ALA A 251 22.44 -2.61 0.12
CA ALA A 251 21.53 -3.60 -0.48
C ALA A 251 20.08 -3.38 -0.02
N MET A 252 19.88 -3.13 1.27
CA MET A 252 18.56 -2.89 1.85
C MET A 252 17.95 -1.60 1.30
N TYR A 253 18.70 -0.50 1.21
CA TYR A 253 18.19 0.73 0.63
C TYR A 253 17.85 0.58 -0.86
N ALA A 254 18.62 -0.20 -1.62
CA ALA A 254 18.30 -0.49 -3.02
C ALA A 254 16.94 -1.20 -3.17
N SER A 255 16.55 -2.03 -2.19
CA SER A 255 15.26 -2.72 -2.19
C SER A 255 14.06 -1.79 -2.07
N ARG A 256 14.24 -0.52 -1.65
CA ARG A 256 13.19 0.50 -1.62
C ARG A 256 12.49 0.68 -2.97
N TRP A 257 13.19 0.40 -4.08
CA TRP A 257 12.60 0.47 -5.42
C TRP A 257 11.33 -0.37 -5.59
N ARG A 258 11.12 -1.38 -4.76
CA ARG A 258 9.92 -2.24 -4.80
C ARG A 258 8.62 -1.48 -4.59
N VAL A 259 8.62 -0.39 -3.82
CA VAL A 259 7.43 0.44 -3.66
C VAL A 259 7.08 1.21 -4.93
N GLU A 260 8.07 1.64 -5.70
CA GLU A 260 7.85 2.30 -6.99
C GLU A 260 7.26 1.33 -8.02
N GLU A 261 7.71 0.07 -8.04
CA GLU A 261 7.10 -1.01 -8.84
C GLU A 261 5.62 -1.24 -8.45
N SER A 262 5.30 -1.22 -7.15
CA SER A 262 3.92 -1.33 -6.66
C SER A 262 3.06 -0.16 -7.15
N PHE A 263 3.53 1.09 -7.05
CA PHE A 263 2.81 2.24 -7.59
C PHE A 263 2.60 2.13 -9.10
N LYS A 264 3.58 1.63 -9.85
CA LYS A 264 3.44 1.39 -11.29
C LYS A 264 2.32 0.39 -11.57
N ARG A 265 2.24 -0.73 -10.84
CA ARG A 265 1.13 -1.70 -11.00
C ARG A 265 -0.21 -1.09 -10.69
N LEU A 266 -0.35 -0.41 -9.55
CA LEU A 266 -1.60 0.23 -9.12
C LEU A 266 -2.07 1.29 -10.13
N LYS A 267 -1.17 2.16 -10.59
CA LYS A 267 -1.52 3.26 -11.52
C LYS A 267 -1.74 2.79 -12.95
N SER A 268 -0.85 1.93 -13.47
CA SER A 268 -0.89 1.52 -14.87
C SER A 268 -1.74 0.28 -15.11
N ASN A 269 -1.53 -0.82 -14.36
CA ASN A 269 -2.25 -2.07 -14.59
C ASN A 269 -3.64 -2.05 -13.98
N LEU A 270 -3.77 -1.52 -12.76
CA LEU A 270 -5.04 -1.46 -12.03
C LEU A 270 -5.75 -0.10 -12.15
N LYS A 271 -5.26 0.78 -13.02
CA LYS A 271 -5.93 2.02 -13.43
C LYS A 271 -6.42 2.87 -12.23
N LEU A 272 -5.57 3.05 -11.23
CA LEU A 272 -5.94 3.71 -9.96
C LEU A 272 -6.55 5.11 -10.17
N GLU A 273 -6.03 5.89 -11.15
CA GLU A 273 -6.52 7.24 -11.46
C GLU A 273 -7.83 7.25 -12.30
N LYS A 274 -8.27 6.06 -12.74
CA LYS A 274 -9.55 5.87 -13.43
C LYS A 274 -10.65 5.31 -12.51
N ALA A 275 -10.51 5.47 -11.21
CA ALA A 275 -11.53 5.11 -10.25
C ALA A 275 -12.84 5.88 -10.52
N HIS A 276 -13.98 5.20 -10.37
CA HIS A 276 -15.28 5.75 -10.72
C HIS A 276 -15.96 6.51 -9.56
N ALA A 277 -15.46 6.33 -8.34
CA ALA A 277 -16.03 6.94 -7.14
C ALA A 277 -15.95 8.47 -7.17
N ARG A 278 -17.04 9.13 -6.80
CA ARG A 278 -17.15 10.58 -6.72
C ARG A 278 -17.12 11.11 -5.27
N THR A 279 -17.04 10.23 -4.29
CA THR A 279 -16.93 10.58 -2.87
C THR A 279 -15.70 9.93 -2.26
N PRO A 280 -15.04 10.56 -1.27
CA PRO A 280 -13.85 10.02 -0.63
C PRO A 280 -14.05 8.60 -0.06
N ALA A 281 -15.16 8.33 0.63
CA ALA A 281 -15.42 7.02 1.23
C ALA A 281 -15.50 5.89 0.18
N LEU A 282 -16.23 6.11 -0.93
CA LEU A 282 -16.32 5.12 -2.01
C LEU A 282 -15.00 4.97 -2.77
N TYR A 283 -14.21 6.05 -2.86
CA TYR A 283 -12.89 6.01 -3.48
C TYR A 283 -11.91 5.16 -2.65
N ILE A 284 -11.93 5.33 -1.32
CA ILE A 284 -11.13 4.50 -0.41
C ILE A 284 -11.41 3.02 -0.66
N GLN A 285 -12.69 2.60 -0.72
CA GLN A 285 -13.07 1.22 -1.03
C GLN A 285 -12.52 0.74 -2.39
N GLU A 286 -12.56 1.61 -3.42
CA GLU A 286 -12.01 1.25 -4.74
C GLU A 286 -10.49 1.13 -4.73
N VAL A 287 -9.77 1.92 -3.91
CA VAL A 287 -8.32 1.78 -3.73
C VAL A 287 -8.00 0.50 -2.94
N GLU A 288 -8.72 0.25 -1.85
CA GLU A 288 -8.59 -0.97 -1.05
C GLU A 288 -8.79 -2.23 -1.91
N ALA A 289 -9.84 -2.23 -2.74
CA ALA A 289 -10.10 -3.34 -3.65
C ALA A 289 -8.95 -3.54 -4.67
N ARG A 290 -8.34 -2.46 -5.18
CA ARG A 290 -7.19 -2.57 -6.10
C ARG A 290 -5.94 -3.09 -5.41
N VAL A 291 -5.67 -2.65 -4.18
CA VAL A 291 -4.53 -3.15 -3.40
C VAL A 291 -4.71 -4.63 -3.07
N LEU A 292 -5.91 -5.04 -2.65
CA LEU A 292 -6.23 -6.45 -2.40
C LEU A 292 -6.10 -7.29 -3.68
N LEU A 293 -6.57 -6.76 -4.82
CA LEU A 293 -6.44 -7.41 -6.12
C LEU A 293 -4.97 -7.58 -6.52
N ASP A 294 -4.11 -6.57 -6.31
CA ASP A 294 -2.66 -6.66 -6.53
C ASP A 294 -2.04 -7.77 -5.68
N THR A 295 -2.41 -7.83 -4.40
CA THR A 295 -1.92 -8.87 -3.46
C THR A 295 -2.32 -10.27 -3.92
N ILE A 296 -3.59 -10.47 -4.27
CA ILE A 296 -4.09 -11.77 -4.76
C ILE A 296 -3.36 -12.16 -6.05
N THR A 297 -3.21 -11.23 -7.00
CA THR A 297 -2.51 -11.47 -8.27
C THR A 297 -1.07 -11.90 -8.05
N LEU A 298 -0.32 -11.21 -7.20
CA LEU A 298 1.08 -11.54 -6.89
C LEU A 298 1.22 -12.89 -6.18
N ARG A 299 0.28 -13.23 -5.29
CA ARG A 299 0.27 -14.55 -4.63
C ARG A 299 0.05 -15.68 -5.63
N LEU A 300 -0.89 -15.52 -6.55
CA LEU A 300 -1.20 -16.50 -7.58
C LEU A 300 -0.06 -16.63 -8.59
N GLN A 301 0.50 -15.50 -9.04
CA GLN A 301 1.66 -15.47 -9.92
C GLN A 301 2.84 -16.26 -9.34
N ARG A 302 3.11 -16.10 -8.04
CA ARG A 302 4.18 -16.83 -7.36
C ARG A 302 3.91 -18.33 -7.29
N LYS A 303 2.64 -18.75 -7.04
CA LYS A 303 2.28 -20.18 -6.94
C LYS A 303 2.22 -20.86 -8.29
N SER A 304 1.76 -20.18 -9.33
CA SER A 304 1.70 -20.73 -10.70
C SER A 304 3.04 -20.68 -11.43
N ARG A 305 4.05 -20.00 -10.87
CA ARG A 305 5.33 -19.68 -11.55
C ARG A 305 5.13 -18.89 -12.85
N GLU A 306 4.00 -18.23 -13.00
CA GLU A 306 3.67 -17.42 -14.16
C GLU A 306 4.50 -16.14 -14.17
N SER A 307 5.14 -15.83 -15.29
CA SER A 307 5.98 -14.63 -15.42
C SER A 307 5.17 -13.36 -15.68
N SER A 308 3.97 -13.47 -16.25
CA SER A 308 3.15 -12.33 -16.64
C SER A 308 2.12 -11.98 -15.58
N TYR A 309 2.27 -10.78 -14.97
CA TYR A 309 1.30 -10.22 -14.05
C TYR A 309 -0.07 -9.99 -14.70
N ILE A 310 -0.10 -9.46 -15.94
CA ILE A 310 -1.35 -9.18 -16.65
C ILE A 310 -2.09 -10.45 -17.01
N TYR A 311 -1.37 -11.50 -17.43
CA TYR A 311 -1.96 -12.81 -17.72
C TYR A 311 -2.58 -13.41 -16.46
N THR A 312 -1.85 -13.41 -15.35
CA THR A 312 -2.35 -13.88 -14.05
C THR A 312 -3.59 -13.13 -13.62
N LEU A 313 -3.59 -11.79 -13.76
CA LEU A 313 -4.73 -10.94 -13.43
C LEU A 313 -5.98 -11.30 -14.26
N GLY A 314 -5.83 -11.47 -15.58
CA GLY A 314 -6.96 -11.74 -16.47
C GLY A 314 -7.50 -13.17 -16.38
N THR A 315 -6.63 -14.14 -16.24
CA THR A 315 -7.00 -15.57 -16.35
C THR A 315 -7.32 -16.20 -15.00
N TYR A 316 -6.44 -16.02 -14.02
CA TYR A 316 -6.59 -16.72 -12.74
C TYR A 316 -7.45 -15.97 -11.72
N VAL A 317 -7.24 -14.66 -11.57
CA VAL A 317 -7.92 -13.90 -10.52
C VAL A 317 -9.42 -13.85 -10.73
N ILE A 318 -9.87 -13.60 -11.96
CA ILE A 318 -11.31 -13.55 -12.28
C ILE A 318 -11.97 -14.90 -12.02
N HIS A 319 -11.32 -16.00 -12.44
CA HIS A 319 -11.83 -17.35 -12.21
C HIS A 319 -11.93 -17.68 -10.72
N ILE A 320 -10.90 -17.37 -9.94
CA ILE A 320 -10.89 -17.59 -8.49
C ILE A 320 -11.98 -16.79 -7.79
N LEU A 321 -12.10 -15.51 -8.11
CA LEU A 321 -13.11 -14.66 -7.49
C LEU A 321 -14.54 -15.10 -7.83
N ARG A 322 -14.76 -15.66 -9.03
CA ARG A 322 -16.04 -16.25 -9.40
C ARG A 322 -16.35 -17.47 -8.55
N ASN A 323 -15.37 -18.35 -8.32
CA ASN A 323 -15.55 -19.55 -7.51
C ASN A 323 -15.74 -19.23 -6.01
N VAL A 324 -15.01 -18.25 -5.47
CA VAL A 324 -15.23 -17.77 -4.09
C VAL A 324 -16.67 -17.32 -3.88
N LYS A 325 -17.26 -16.68 -4.90
CA LYS A 325 -18.64 -16.23 -4.87
C LYS A 325 -19.66 -17.38 -4.91
N THR A 326 -19.43 -18.41 -5.75
CA THR A 326 -20.37 -19.56 -5.86
C THR A 326 -20.43 -20.42 -4.62
N VAL A 327 -19.38 -20.44 -3.81
CA VAL A 327 -19.34 -21.15 -2.51
C VAL A 327 -20.11 -20.40 -1.42
N SER A 328 -20.32 -19.08 -1.61
CA SER A 328 -21.04 -18.21 -0.64
C SER A 328 -22.57 -18.23 -0.83
N ASN A 329 -23.07 -18.79 -1.93
CA ASN A 329 -24.50 -18.96 -2.25
C ASN A 329 -24.97 -20.36 -1.91
#